data_5bd9f2a5aa895fe9c3d3879a8656552b
#
_entry.id   5bd9f2a5aa895fe9c3d3879a8656552b
#
_cell.length_a   1.000
_cell.length_b   1.000
_cell.length_c   1.000
_cell.angle_alpha   90.00
_cell.angle_beta   90.00
_cell.angle_gamma   90.00
#
_symmetry.space_group_name_H-M   'P 1'
#
loop_
_entity.id
_entity.type
_entity.pdbx_description
1 polymer ?
#
loop_
_entity_poly.entity_id
_entity_poly.type
_entity_poly.pdbx_seq_one_letter_code
_entity_poly.pdbx_strand_id
1 'polypeptide(L)'
;MDNFEQVELTQPKRALEAAGATTAIVSLHAEQVVGMNHDVKGERFDVDLAFDRASADDFDAVLLPGGVFNADEIRTQVNAQKFVRDVMAQNKPVAVICHGAWLLVSAGLVKGRTLTSWPSLQDDIVNAGGTWVNEEVHVDGLLISSRKPDDIPAFVDTFIDMLERQPAYL
;
A
#
# COMPACT_ATOMS: atom_id res chain seq x y z
N MET A 1 0.72 9.10 -5.01
CA MET A 1 0.38 10.02 -6.12
C MET A 1 -0.85 10.82 -5.75
N ASP A 2 -1.18 11.84 -6.52
CA ASP A 2 -2.45 12.55 -6.36
C ASP A 2 -3.67 11.65 -6.51
N ASN A 3 -4.78 12.10 -5.95
CA ASN A 3 -6.09 11.46 -6.06
C ASN A 3 -6.13 10.04 -5.46
N PHE A 4 -5.35 9.79 -4.43
CA PHE A 4 -5.50 8.59 -3.60
C PHE A 4 -6.76 8.70 -2.72
N GLU A 5 -7.36 7.57 -2.34
CA GLU A 5 -8.48 7.59 -1.40
C GLU A 5 -7.98 8.03 -0.02
N GLN A 6 -8.42 9.20 0.43
CA GLN A 6 -7.83 9.91 1.59
C GLN A 6 -7.86 9.08 2.87
N VAL A 7 -8.96 8.42 3.15
CA VAL A 7 -9.11 7.64 4.38
C VAL A 7 -8.19 6.41 4.41
N GLU A 8 -7.82 5.89 3.25
CA GLU A 8 -6.90 4.74 3.13
C GLU A 8 -5.44 5.10 3.41
N LEU A 9 -5.11 6.37 3.47
CA LEU A 9 -3.85 6.89 3.98
C LEU A 9 -3.98 7.37 5.42
N THR A 10 -4.96 8.26 5.68
CA THR A 10 -5.02 9.02 6.93
C THR A 10 -5.37 8.17 8.14
N GLN A 11 -6.29 7.22 8.00
CA GLN A 11 -6.67 6.35 9.12
C GLN A 11 -5.55 5.37 9.47
N PRO A 12 -4.96 4.61 8.52
CA PRO A 12 -3.81 3.75 8.81
C PRO A 12 -2.62 4.52 9.38
N LYS A 13 -2.27 5.67 8.78
CA LYS A 13 -1.17 6.51 9.26
C LYS A 13 -1.37 6.90 10.73
N ARG A 14 -2.56 7.41 11.08
CA ARG A 14 -2.89 7.79 12.46
C ARG A 14 -2.79 6.62 13.43
N ALA A 15 -3.27 5.44 13.04
CA ALA A 15 -3.24 4.27 13.91
C ALA A 15 -1.81 3.74 14.10
N LEU A 16 -1.01 3.70 13.05
CA LEU A 16 0.41 3.33 13.11
C LEU A 16 1.19 4.27 14.03
N GLU A 17 0.99 5.59 13.89
CA GLU A 17 1.64 6.60 14.74
C GLU A 17 1.20 6.48 16.21
N ALA A 18 -0.08 6.19 16.45
CA ALA A 18 -0.59 5.92 17.80
C ALA A 18 0.03 4.64 18.42
N ALA A 19 0.40 3.67 17.60
CA ALA A 19 1.12 2.46 17.99
C ALA A 19 2.64 2.68 18.12
N GLY A 20 3.15 3.89 17.90
CA GLY A 20 4.55 4.27 18.08
C GLY A 20 5.42 4.21 16.81
N ALA A 21 4.83 3.95 15.65
CA ALA A 21 5.56 3.97 14.39
C ALA A 21 5.88 5.42 13.94
N THR A 22 7.00 5.59 13.26
CA THR A 22 7.29 6.80 12.49
C THR A 22 6.87 6.55 11.05
N THR A 23 6.09 7.47 10.47
CA THR A 23 5.58 7.32 9.10
C THR A 23 6.16 8.39 8.19
N ALA A 24 6.34 8.04 6.91
CA ALA A 24 6.73 8.96 5.87
C ALA A 24 5.86 8.75 4.61
N ILE A 25 5.46 9.83 3.96
CA ILE A 25 4.76 9.79 2.69
C ILE A 25 5.77 9.85 1.57
N VAL A 26 5.82 8.80 0.76
CA VAL A 26 6.67 8.69 -0.43
C VAL A 26 5.82 8.85 -1.68
N SER A 27 6.25 9.70 -2.61
CA SER A 27 5.53 9.93 -3.87
C SER A 27 6.51 10.18 -5.03
N LEU A 28 5.99 10.51 -6.20
CA LEU A 28 6.82 10.78 -7.38
C LEU A 28 7.72 12.01 -7.19
N HIS A 29 7.17 13.06 -6.57
CA HIS A 29 7.86 14.31 -6.30
C HIS A 29 7.74 14.67 -4.82
N ALA A 30 8.77 15.35 -4.29
CA ALA A 30 8.80 15.83 -2.91
C ALA A 30 8.07 17.18 -2.78
N GLU A 31 6.81 17.22 -3.16
CA GLU A 31 5.92 18.39 -3.07
C GLU A 31 4.72 18.04 -2.19
N GLN A 32 3.52 18.27 -2.67
CA GLN A 32 2.28 17.86 -2.01
C GLN A 32 1.50 16.91 -2.88
N VAL A 33 0.75 16.02 -2.24
CA VAL A 33 -0.24 15.17 -2.89
C VAL A 33 -1.63 15.49 -2.37
N VAL A 34 -2.64 15.33 -3.22
CA VAL A 34 -4.04 15.63 -2.91
C VAL A 34 -4.81 14.33 -2.73
N GLY A 35 -5.46 14.18 -1.57
CA GLY A 35 -6.39 13.08 -1.33
C GLY A 35 -7.72 13.28 -2.04
N MET A 36 -8.47 12.19 -2.15
CA MET A 36 -9.86 12.19 -2.63
C MET A 36 -10.75 11.56 -1.57
N ASN A 37 -11.96 12.07 -1.48
CA ASN A 37 -13.07 11.43 -0.75
C ASN A 37 -14.04 10.92 -1.83
N HIS A 38 -13.79 9.72 -2.34
CA HIS A 38 -14.41 9.15 -3.54
C HIS A 38 -14.18 10.01 -4.79
N ASP A 39 -15.13 10.86 -5.18
CA ASP A 39 -15.10 11.72 -6.36
C ASP A 39 -14.86 13.21 -6.01
N VAL A 40 -14.74 13.53 -4.73
CA VAL A 40 -14.53 14.91 -4.24
C VAL A 40 -13.08 15.09 -3.81
N LYS A 41 -12.44 16.19 -4.23
CA LYS A 41 -11.10 16.54 -3.78
C LYS A 41 -11.06 16.73 -2.26
N GLY A 42 -10.11 16.08 -1.63
CA GLY A 42 -9.84 16.14 -0.22
C GLY A 42 -8.73 17.12 0.15
N GLU A 43 -8.00 16.78 1.19
CA GLU A 43 -6.91 17.57 1.74
C GLU A 43 -5.60 17.42 0.96
N ARG A 44 -4.66 18.32 1.24
CA ARG A 44 -3.29 18.24 0.75
C ARG A 44 -2.37 17.68 1.83
N PHE A 45 -1.42 16.85 1.41
CA PHE A 45 -0.45 16.23 2.30
C PHE A 45 0.95 16.51 1.79
N ASP A 46 1.85 16.90 2.67
CA ASP A 46 3.26 17.07 2.33
C ASP A 46 3.88 15.70 2.06
N VAL A 47 4.70 15.62 1.01
CA VAL A 47 5.47 14.44 0.68
C VAL A 47 6.83 14.56 1.35
N ASP A 48 7.18 13.56 2.16
CA ASP A 48 8.43 13.55 2.90
C ASP A 48 9.62 13.18 2.01
N LEU A 49 9.41 12.29 1.03
CA LEU A 49 10.47 11.77 0.19
C LEU A 49 9.97 11.41 -1.23
N ALA A 50 10.75 11.74 -2.23
CA ALA A 50 10.49 11.30 -3.60
C ALA A 50 11.05 9.88 -3.84
N PHE A 51 10.42 9.09 -4.73
CA PHE A 51 10.86 7.72 -5.03
C PHE A 51 12.30 7.61 -5.54
N ASP A 52 12.83 8.63 -6.17
CA ASP A 52 14.22 8.64 -6.68
C ASP A 52 15.26 8.73 -5.54
N ARG A 53 14.82 9.08 -4.33
CA ARG A 53 15.63 9.16 -3.12
C ARG A 53 15.26 8.12 -2.06
N ALA A 54 14.13 7.43 -2.23
CA ALA A 54 13.67 6.44 -1.29
C ALA A 54 14.43 5.12 -1.48
N SER A 55 15.06 4.63 -0.41
CA SER A 55 15.62 3.29 -0.38
C SER A 55 14.73 2.36 0.45
N ALA A 56 14.58 1.12 0.00
CA ALA A 56 13.91 0.11 0.81
C ALA A 56 14.60 -0.13 2.17
N ASP A 57 15.90 0.19 2.27
CA ASP A 57 16.69 0.04 3.50
C ASP A 57 16.25 1.01 4.60
N ASP A 58 15.62 2.12 4.24
CA ASP A 58 15.21 3.18 5.16
C ASP A 58 13.87 2.90 5.85
N PHE A 59 13.17 1.82 5.46
CA PHE A 59 11.82 1.52 5.93
C PHE A 59 11.71 0.08 6.44
N ASP A 60 10.95 -0.11 7.51
CA ASP A 60 10.66 -1.44 8.07
C ASP A 60 9.44 -2.10 7.39
N ALA A 61 8.55 -1.31 6.82
CA ALA A 61 7.35 -1.77 6.12
C ALA A 61 6.82 -0.70 5.18
N VAL A 62 5.90 -1.09 4.29
CA VAL A 62 5.22 -0.18 3.35
C VAL A 62 3.72 -0.41 3.37
N LEU A 63 2.97 0.70 3.33
CA LEU A 63 1.53 0.71 3.10
C LEU A 63 1.21 1.38 1.77
N LEU A 64 0.40 0.73 0.95
CA LEU A 64 -0.05 1.19 -0.36
C LEU A 64 -1.55 1.52 -0.30
N PRO A 65 -1.93 2.80 -0.19
CA PRO A 65 -3.33 3.20 -0.28
C PRO A 65 -3.85 3.03 -1.71
N GLY A 66 -5.17 2.97 -1.84
CA GLY A 66 -5.84 2.90 -3.12
C GLY A 66 -6.22 4.26 -3.69
N GLY A 67 -7.43 4.34 -4.21
CA GLY A 67 -7.87 5.39 -5.11
C GLY A 67 -7.52 5.05 -6.56
N VAL A 68 -8.54 5.01 -7.43
CA VAL A 68 -8.39 4.56 -8.82
C VAL A 68 -7.32 5.35 -9.57
N PHE A 69 -7.39 6.69 -9.50
CA PHE A 69 -6.46 7.56 -10.23
C PHE A 69 -5.02 7.44 -9.72
N ASN A 70 -4.82 7.44 -8.39
CA ASN A 70 -3.53 7.20 -7.79
C ASN A 70 -2.95 5.85 -8.22
N ALA A 71 -3.75 4.79 -8.16
CA ALA A 71 -3.31 3.44 -8.49
C ALA A 71 -2.99 3.27 -9.97
N ASP A 72 -3.77 3.88 -10.85
CA ASP A 72 -3.52 3.86 -12.29
C ASP A 72 -2.22 4.61 -12.66
N GLU A 73 -1.97 5.71 -12.01
CA GLU A 73 -0.76 6.50 -12.24
C GLU A 73 0.50 5.85 -11.64
N ILE A 74 0.45 5.45 -10.36
CA ILE A 74 1.62 4.90 -9.66
C ILE A 74 2.09 3.58 -10.24
N ARG A 75 1.15 2.75 -10.76
CA ARG A 75 1.51 1.46 -11.37
C ARG A 75 2.42 1.59 -12.58
N THR A 76 2.44 2.74 -13.25
CA THR A 76 3.28 3.02 -14.42
C THR A 76 4.67 3.54 -14.04
N GLN A 77 4.89 3.91 -12.77
CA GLN A 77 6.12 4.52 -12.31
C GLN A 77 7.19 3.47 -12.02
N VAL A 78 8.27 3.47 -12.82
CA VAL A 78 9.36 2.49 -12.69
C VAL A 78 10.01 2.52 -11.31
N ASN A 79 10.20 3.72 -10.73
CA ASN A 79 10.80 3.87 -9.40
C ASN A 79 9.87 3.32 -8.29
N ALA A 80 8.55 3.50 -8.41
CA ALA A 80 7.60 2.92 -7.46
C ALA A 80 7.57 1.38 -7.55
N GLN A 81 7.56 0.84 -8.77
CA GLN A 81 7.65 -0.61 -8.97
C GLN A 81 8.96 -1.19 -8.41
N LYS A 82 10.08 -0.50 -8.66
CA LYS A 82 11.39 -0.92 -8.13
C LYS A 82 11.37 -0.90 -6.60
N PHE A 83 10.90 0.19 -6.01
CA PHE A 83 10.86 0.37 -4.57
C PHE A 83 10.06 -0.77 -3.88
N VAL A 84 8.85 -1.08 -4.34
CA VAL A 84 8.04 -2.14 -3.73
C VAL A 84 8.65 -3.54 -3.97
N ARG A 85 9.32 -3.78 -5.11
CA ARG A 85 10.09 -5.01 -5.32
C ARG A 85 11.23 -5.15 -4.33
N ASP A 86 12.00 -4.09 -4.11
CA ASP A 86 13.14 -4.10 -3.17
C ASP A 86 12.67 -4.34 -1.72
N VAL A 87 11.55 -3.71 -1.30
CA VAL A 87 10.94 -3.93 0.01
C VAL A 87 10.55 -5.40 0.21
N MET A 88 9.85 -5.99 -0.76
CA MET A 88 9.43 -7.39 -0.67
C MET A 88 10.62 -8.37 -0.77
N ALA A 89 11.65 -8.04 -1.54
CA ALA A 89 12.88 -8.84 -1.63
C ALA A 89 13.67 -8.85 -0.31
N GLN A 90 13.53 -7.81 0.50
CA GLN A 90 14.12 -7.73 1.83
C GLN A 90 13.26 -8.40 2.93
N ASN A 91 12.19 -9.10 2.55
CA ASN A 91 11.25 -9.72 3.48
C ASN A 91 10.64 -8.72 4.48
N LYS A 92 10.29 -7.54 4.02
CA LYS A 92 9.61 -6.53 4.81
C LYS A 92 8.10 -6.57 4.57
N PRO A 93 7.26 -6.32 5.58
CA PRO A 93 5.82 -6.29 5.43
C PRO A 93 5.34 -5.26 4.40
N VAL A 94 4.39 -5.67 3.58
CA VAL A 94 3.67 -4.79 2.65
C VAL A 94 2.17 -4.91 2.92
N ALA A 95 1.55 -3.81 3.24
CA ALA A 95 0.10 -3.71 3.39
C ALA A 95 -0.50 -2.94 2.21
N VAL A 96 -1.50 -3.51 1.56
CA VAL A 96 -2.13 -2.92 0.38
C VAL A 96 -3.65 -2.94 0.49
N ILE A 97 -4.30 -1.85 0.12
CA ILE A 97 -5.76 -1.76 0.16
C ILE A 97 -6.34 -1.30 -1.17
N CYS A 98 -7.52 -1.80 -1.51
CA CYS A 98 -8.36 -1.32 -2.60
C CYS A 98 -7.65 -1.47 -3.97
N HIS A 99 -7.56 -0.39 -4.74
CA HIS A 99 -6.87 -0.35 -6.04
C HIS A 99 -5.34 -0.33 -5.91
N GLY A 100 -4.79 -0.13 -4.72
CA GLY A 100 -3.33 -0.14 -4.49
C GLY A 100 -2.63 -1.41 -5.00
N ALA A 101 -3.34 -2.53 -5.07
CA ALA A 101 -2.83 -3.79 -5.60
C ALA A 101 -2.40 -3.72 -7.08
N TRP A 102 -2.86 -2.76 -7.87
CA TRP A 102 -2.38 -2.58 -9.25
C TRP A 102 -0.87 -2.33 -9.34
N LEU A 103 -0.28 -1.64 -8.36
CA LEU A 103 1.18 -1.48 -8.32
C LEU A 103 1.89 -2.84 -8.19
N LEU A 104 1.36 -3.73 -7.34
CA LEU A 104 1.92 -5.08 -7.17
C LEU A 104 1.75 -5.93 -8.44
N VAL A 105 0.62 -5.81 -9.13
CA VAL A 105 0.41 -6.46 -10.45
C VAL A 105 1.46 -6.00 -11.45
N SER A 106 1.63 -4.69 -11.63
CA SER A 106 2.59 -4.12 -12.58
C SER A 106 4.05 -4.37 -12.20
N ALA A 107 4.33 -4.52 -10.91
CA ALA A 107 5.66 -4.88 -10.41
C ALA A 107 5.97 -6.39 -10.53
N GLY A 108 5.01 -7.23 -10.95
CA GLY A 108 5.19 -8.68 -11.09
C GLY A 108 5.20 -9.44 -9.75
N LEU A 109 4.58 -8.90 -8.71
CA LEU A 109 4.68 -9.37 -7.33
C LEU A 109 3.49 -10.21 -6.87
N VAL A 110 2.47 -10.40 -7.70
CA VAL A 110 1.25 -11.16 -7.34
C VAL A 110 1.29 -12.62 -7.78
N LYS A 111 2.20 -13.00 -8.66
CA LYS A 111 2.30 -14.38 -9.17
C LYS A 111 2.54 -15.39 -8.03
N GLY A 112 1.65 -16.38 -7.93
CA GLY A 112 1.72 -17.43 -6.91
C GLY A 112 1.30 -16.97 -5.51
N ARG A 113 0.78 -15.75 -5.35
CA ARG A 113 0.27 -15.23 -4.09
C ARG A 113 -1.26 -15.24 -4.06
N THR A 114 -1.79 -15.30 -2.86
CA THR A 114 -3.22 -15.09 -2.61
C THR A 114 -3.41 -13.71 -2.01
N LEU A 115 -4.34 -12.92 -2.56
CA LEU A 115 -4.65 -11.59 -2.03
C LEU A 115 -6.09 -11.19 -2.33
N THR A 116 -6.57 -10.23 -1.55
CA THR A 116 -7.82 -9.52 -1.82
C THR A 116 -7.52 -8.10 -2.31
N SER A 117 -8.52 -7.43 -2.86
CA SER A 117 -8.42 -6.07 -3.36
C SER A 117 -9.80 -5.48 -3.57
N TRP A 118 -9.89 -4.26 -4.08
CA TRP A 118 -11.13 -3.80 -4.69
C TRP A 118 -11.60 -4.81 -5.74
N PRO A 119 -12.89 -5.21 -5.75
CA PRO A 119 -13.34 -6.37 -6.53
C PRO A 119 -13.07 -6.30 -8.04
N SER A 120 -13.04 -5.11 -8.63
CA SER A 120 -12.78 -4.97 -10.07
C SER A 120 -11.38 -5.39 -10.51
N LEU A 121 -10.43 -5.56 -9.56
CA LEU A 121 -9.07 -6.00 -9.83
C LEU A 121 -8.94 -7.54 -9.90
N GLN A 122 -10.02 -8.28 -9.67
CA GLN A 122 -9.97 -9.74 -9.67
C GLN A 122 -9.32 -10.30 -10.93
N ASP A 123 -9.76 -9.85 -12.10
CA ASP A 123 -9.25 -10.35 -13.38
C ASP A 123 -7.77 -9.98 -13.58
N ASP A 124 -7.38 -8.77 -13.18
CA ASP A 124 -5.97 -8.32 -13.27
C ASP A 124 -5.05 -9.19 -12.42
N ILE A 125 -5.47 -9.51 -11.19
CA ILE A 125 -4.71 -10.35 -10.27
C ILE A 125 -4.61 -11.78 -10.79
N VAL A 126 -5.72 -12.35 -11.24
CA VAL A 126 -5.75 -13.72 -11.79
C VAL A 126 -4.92 -13.82 -13.07
N ASN A 127 -5.06 -12.86 -13.99
CA ASN A 127 -4.27 -12.82 -15.23
C ASN A 127 -2.77 -12.65 -14.98
N ALA A 128 -2.41 -11.99 -13.87
CA ALA A 128 -1.00 -11.86 -13.44
C ALA A 128 -0.48 -13.10 -12.68
N GLY A 129 -1.29 -14.15 -12.54
CA GLY A 129 -0.91 -15.41 -11.91
C GLY A 129 -1.11 -15.48 -10.40
N GLY A 130 -1.87 -14.55 -9.84
CA GLY A 130 -2.30 -14.57 -8.44
C GLY A 130 -3.62 -15.31 -8.24
N THR A 131 -3.95 -15.54 -6.97
CA THR A 131 -5.28 -16.03 -6.54
C THR A 131 -6.01 -14.89 -5.83
N TRP A 132 -7.18 -14.52 -6.35
CA TRP A 132 -8.00 -13.50 -5.72
C TRP A 132 -9.04 -14.12 -4.79
N VAL A 133 -9.19 -13.54 -3.59
CA VAL A 133 -10.19 -13.95 -2.60
C VAL A 133 -11.01 -12.73 -2.18
N ASN A 134 -12.28 -12.94 -1.87
CA ASN A 134 -13.14 -11.86 -1.36
C ASN A 134 -13.19 -11.90 0.17
N GLU A 135 -12.15 -11.39 0.80
CA GLU A 135 -12.01 -11.32 2.24
C GLU A 135 -11.81 -9.88 2.70
N GLU A 136 -12.26 -9.55 3.89
CA GLU A 136 -12.05 -8.24 4.51
C GLU A 136 -10.55 -7.93 4.64
N VAL A 137 -9.79 -8.92 5.11
CA VAL A 137 -8.33 -8.90 5.18
C VAL A 137 -7.80 -10.28 4.79
N HIS A 138 -6.77 -10.31 3.96
CA HIS A 138 -6.05 -11.54 3.66
C HIS A 138 -4.56 -11.36 3.93
N VAL A 139 -3.94 -12.38 4.53
CA VAL A 139 -2.50 -12.41 4.85
C VAL A 139 -1.85 -13.56 4.10
N ASP A 140 -0.89 -13.23 3.24
CA ASP A 140 -0.03 -14.18 2.53
C ASP A 140 1.43 -13.89 2.87
N GLY A 141 1.96 -14.59 3.86
CA GLY A 141 3.29 -14.31 4.40
C GLY A 141 3.38 -12.91 5.00
N LEU A 142 4.16 -12.03 4.40
CA LEU A 142 4.32 -10.62 4.81
C LEU A 142 3.48 -9.65 3.95
N LEU A 143 2.66 -10.16 3.05
CA LEU A 143 1.70 -9.36 2.29
C LEU A 143 0.34 -9.38 2.99
N ILE A 144 -0.14 -8.20 3.37
CA ILE A 144 -1.48 -7.98 3.90
C ILE A 144 -2.27 -7.24 2.85
N SER A 145 -3.46 -7.72 2.54
CA SER A 145 -4.34 -7.08 1.56
C SER A 145 -5.75 -6.87 2.09
N SER A 146 -6.43 -5.83 1.60
CA SER A 146 -7.80 -5.47 1.98
C SER A 146 -8.54 -4.84 0.81
N ARG A 147 -9.87 -4.67 0.91
CA ARG A 147 -10.72 -4.35 -0.25
C ARG A 147 -11.07 -2.87 -0.39
N LYS A 148 -11.43 -2.22 0.72
CA LYS A 148 -12.15 -0.93 0.68
C LYS A 148 -12.08 -0.21 2.03
N PRO A 149 -12.50 1.06 2.10
CA PRO A 149 -12.46 1.85 3.35
C PRO A 149 -13.16 1.20 4.55
N ASP A 150 -14.27 0.48 4.35
CA ASP A 150 -14.97 -0.19 5.44
C ASP A 150 -14.12 -1.25 6.15
N ASP A 151 -13.14 -1.81 5.46
CA ASP A 151 -12.26 -2.85 5.95
C ASP A 151 -11.03 -2.29 6.70
N ILE A 152 -10.81 -0.97 6.72
CA ILE A 152 -9.62 -0.32 7.32
C ILE A 152 -9.38 -0.74 8.76
N PRO A 153 -10.36 -0.83 9.66
CA PRO A 153 -10.09 -1.21 11.05
C PRO A 153 -9.38 -2.57 11.15
N ALA A 154 -9.94 -3.61 10.55
CA ALA A 154 -9.34 -4.95 10.57
C ALA A 154 -8.00 -5.02 9.81
N PHE A 155 -7.87 -4.28 8.71
CA PHE A 155 -6.64 -4.16 7.92
C PHE A 155 -5.50 -3.54 8.74
N VAL A 156 -5.77 -2.46 9.45
CA VAL A 156 -4.77 -1.74 10.26
C VAL A 156 -4.38 -2.56 11.48
N ASP A 157 -5.35 -3.16 12.19
CA ASP A 157 -5.07 -4.01 13.35
C ASP A 157 -4.16 -5.18 12.95
N THR A 158 -4.46 -5.83 11.81
CA THR A 158 -3.62 -6.92 11.28
C THR A 158 -2.21 -6.45 10.93
N PHE A 159 -2.08 -5.24 10.37
CA PHE A 159 -0.78 -4.69 10.01
C PHE A 159 0.06 -4.33 11.23
N ILE A 160 -0.54 -3.68 12.24
CA ILE A 160 0.14 -3.38 13.51
C ILE A 160 0.58 -4.67 14.19
N ASP A 161 -0.30 -5.65 14.31
CA ASP A 161 0.02 -6.97 14.86
C ASP A 161 1.21 -7.64 14.16
N MET A 162 1.28 -7.50 12.82
CA MET A 162 2.40 -8.05 12.06
C MET A 162 3.69 -7.30 12.36
N LEU A 163 3.67 -5.98 12.45
CA LEU A 163 4.85 -5.16 12.76
C LEU A 163 5.39 -5.46 14.17
N GLU A 164 4.51 -5.60 15.16
CA GLU A 164 4.91 -5.91 16.54
C GLU A 164 5.57 -7.29 16.69
N ARG A 165 5.25 -8.23 15.80
CA ARG A 165 5.85 -9.58 15.80
C ARG A 165 7.18 -9.65 15.03
N GLN A 166 7.54 -8.64 14.26
CA GLN A 166 8.84 -8.58 13.62
C GLN A 166 9.90 -8.33 14.69
N PRO A 167 11.00 -9.10 14.73
CA PRO A 167 12.11 -8.74 15.60
C PRO A 167 12.61 -7.35 15.17
N ALA A 168 12.71 -6.44 16.13
CA ALA A 168 13.36 -5.16 15.87
C ALA A 168 14.71 -5.44 15.23
N TYR A 169 14.95 -4.95 14.03
CA TYR A 169 16.28 -5.01 13.44
C TYR A 169 17.16 -4.08 14.27
N LEU A 170 17.88 -4.69 15.21
CA LEU A 170 18.93 -4.05 16.00
C LEU A 170 20.15 -3.82 15.13
#